data_968664318073dc8a3d1c53012c3f7c7f
#
_entry.id   968664318073dc8a3d1c53012c3f7c7f
#
_cell.length_a   1.000
_cell.length_b   1.000
_cell.length_c   1.000
_cell.angle_alpha   90.00
_cell.angle_beta   90.00
_cell.angle_gamma   90.00
#
_symmetry.space_group_name_H-M   'P 1'
#
loop_
_entity.id
_entity.type
_entity.pdbx_description
1 polymer ?
#
loop_
_entity_poly.entity_id
_entity_poly.type
_entity_poly.pdbx_seq_one_letter_code
_entity_poly.pdbx_strand_id
1 'polypeptide(L)'
;YEKIANSETRIIVREGKCRFLVNVSDYLDTGLFLDHRPARLAVAESAAGKSVLNLFCYTASFSDHALVNGARRVCSVDLSKNYLQWAAENAQLNGVVDSERCRFVQSDVRLFLDQAAKRKERWDIIICDPPTFSNSKRAPQFFDVNRHWQDLIRNCCQVLSEEGVLYFSTNSRTLRFSAAELSDRPDRSMGEDT
;
A
#
# COMPACT_ATOMS: atom_id res chain seq x y z
N TYR A 1 -13.46 3.22 -11.77
CA TYR A 1 -12.56 2.94 -12.91
C TYR A 1 -13.41 2.60 -14.10
N GLU A 2 -13.31 3.39 -15.17
CA GLU A 2 -14.08 3.15 -16.40
C GLU A 2 -13.41 2.04 -17.21
N LYS A 3 -14.18 1.04 -17.60
CA LYS A 3 -13.77 -0.01 -18.52
C LYS A 3 -13.86 0.56 -19.96
N ILE A 4 -12.74 0.61 -20.68
CA ILE A 4 -12.66 1.23 -21.98
C ILE A 4 -12.98 0.23 -23.11
N ALA A 5 -12.63 -1.06 -22.91
CA ALA A 5 -12.87 -2.13 -23.87
C ALA A 5 -13.05 -3.49 -23.18
N ASN A 6 -13.41 -4.53 -23.95
CA ASN A 6 -13.71 -5.88 -23.45
C ASN A 6 -12.75 -6.94 -24.02
N SER A 7 -11.49 -6.56 -24.33
CA SER A 7 -10.56 -7.45 -25.03
C SER A 7 -9.84 -8.45 -24.11
N GLU A 8 -9.91 -8.27 -22.79
CA GLU A 8 -9.21 -9.07 -21.76
C GLU A 8 -7.72 -9.31 -22.03
N THR A 9 -7.12 -8.46 -22.89
CA THR A 9 -5.74 -8.63 -23.33
C THR A 9 -4.78 -8.19 -22.24
N ARG A 10 -4.34 -9.14 -21.41
CA ARG A 10 -3.26 -8.91 -20.46
C ARG A 10 -1.93 -9.34 -21.05
N ILE A 11 -0.92 -8.51 -20.93
CA ILE A 11 0.44 -8.80 -21.34
C ILE A 11 1.36 -8.87 -20.12
N ILE A 12 2.45 -9.61 -20.27
CA ILE A 12 3.48 -9.68 -19.23
C ILE A 12 4.56 -8.66 -19.56
N VAL A 13 4.81 -7.75 -18.61
CA VAL A 13 5.94 -6.81 -18.67
C VAL A 13 6.98 -7.16 -17.61
N ARG A 14 8.22 -6.74 -17.84
CA ARG A 14 9.33 -6.99 -16.92
C ARG A 14 9.84 -5.68 -16.31
N GLU A 15 10.03 -5.68 -14.99
CA GLU A 15 10.68 -4.60 -14.27
C GLU A 15 11.70 -5.19 -13.28
N GLY A 16 12.98 -4.94 -13.53
CA GLY A 16 14.04 -5.56 -12.72
C GLY A 16 13.98 -7.09 -12.77
N LYS A 17 13.91 -7.71 -11.61
CA LYS A 17 13.75 -9.17 -11.46
C LYS A 17 12.28 -9.64 -11.54
N CYS A 18 11.32 -8.71 -11.46
CA CYS A 18 9.90 -9.02 -11.39
C CYS A 18 9.22 -9.01 -12.76
N ARG A 19 8.11 -9.73 -12.85
CA ARG A 19 7.19 -9.78 -13.98
C ARG A 19 5.80 -9.35 -13.51
N PHE A 20 5.08 -8.58 -14.33
CA PHE A 20 3.77 -8.08 -13.98
C PHE A 20 2.80 -8.30 -15.12
N LEU A 21 1.60 -8.75 -14.80
CA LEU A 21 0.47 -8.71 -15.71
C LEU A 21 -0.01 -7.25 -15.80
N VAL A 22 -0.11 -6.73 -17.02
CA VAL A 22 -0.67 -5.41 -17.28
C VAL A 22 -1.77 -5.50 -18.32
N ASN A 23 -2.76 -4.63 -18.22
CA ASN A 23 -3.84 -4.49 -19.19
C ASN A 23 -3.74 -3.11 -19.84
N VAL A 24 -3.44 -3.06 -21.12
CA VAL A 24 -3.21 -1.82 -21.87
C VAL A 24 -4.41 -1.37 -22.69
N SER A 25 -5.49 -2.15 -22.68
CA SER A 25 -6.65 -1.93 -23.57
C SER A 25 -7.97 -1.67 -22.84
N ASP A 26 -8.20 -2.30 -21.69
CA ASP A 26 -9.53 -2.35 -21.07
C ASP A 26 -9.74 -1.36 -19.95
N TYR A 27 -8.67 -0.91 -19.29
CA TYR A 27 -8.73 -0.05 -18.13
C TYR A 27 -7.82 1.17 -18.30
N LEU A 28 -8.24 2.27 -17.70
CA LEU A 28 -7.41 3.48 -17.60
C LEU A 28 -6.13 3.20 -16.80
N ASP A 29 -6.26 2.41 -15.73
CA ASP A 29 -5.14 1.98 -14.91
C ASP A 29 -4.62 0.62 -15.40
N THR A 30 -3.40 0.63 -15.91
CA THR A 30 -2.80 -0.52 -16.59
C THR A 30 -2.38 -1.67 -15.66
N GLY A 31 -2.45 -1.50 -14.36
CA GLY A 31 -1.98 -2.49 -13.37
C GLY A 31 -0.54 -2.26 -12.89
N LEU A 32 0.19 -1.30 -13.46
CA LEU A 32 1.53 -0.94 -13.03
C LEU A 32 1.76 0.56 -13.23
N PHE A 33 1.98 1.31 -12.14
CA PHE A 33 2.33 2.72 -12.18
C PHE A 33 3.82 2.91 -12.44
N LEU A 34 4.17 3.46 -13.61
CA LEU A 34 5.57 3.56 -14.05
C LEU A 34 6.38 4.60 -13.27
N ASP A 35 5.75 5.65 -12.81
CA ASP A 35 6.34 6.72 -12.00
C ASP A 35 6.85 6.23 -10.63
N HIS A 36 6.27 5.15 -10.08
CA HIS A 36 6.73 4.53 -8.84
C HIS A 36 7.91 3.56 -9.01
N ARG A 37 8.42 3.36 -10.22
CA ARG A 37 9.56 2.45 -10.47
C ARG A 37 10.78 2.74 -9.59
N PRO A 38 11.26 4.00 -9.44
CA PRO A 38 12.39 4.29 -8.57
C PRO A 38 12.13 3.90 -7.11
N ALA A 39 10.93 4.19 -6.59
CA ALA A 39 10.54 3.83 -5.23
C ALA A 39 10.45 2.31 -5.02
N ARG A 40 9.91 1.56 -6.00
CA ARG A 40 9.89 0.09 -5.94
C ARG A 40 11.29 -0.52 -5.90
N LEU A 41 12.23 0.02 -6.68
CA LEU A 41 13.61 -0.45 -6.67
C LEU A 41 14.30 -0.14 -5.33
N ALA A 42 14.10 1.04 -4.75
CA ALA A 42 14.63 1.40 -3.44
C ALA A 42 14.09 0.48 -2.32
N VAL A 43 12.79 0.16 -2.36
CA VAL A 43 12.18 -0.83 -1.44
C VAL A 43 12.81 -2.21 -1.65
N ALA A 44 12.99 -2.64 -2.91
CA ALA A 44 13.60 -3.93 -3.24
C ALA A 44 15.02 -4.08 -2.68
N GLU A 45 15.84 -3.03 -2.79
CA GLU A 45 17.22 -3.01 -2.29
C GLU A 45 17.29 -3.14 -0.77
N SER A 46 16.31 -2.58 -0.06
CA SER A 46 16.28 -2.57 1.41
C SER A 46 15.47 -3.73 2.03
N ALA A 47 14.78 -4.55 1.23
CA ALA A 47 13.78 -5.50 1.72
C ALA A 47 14.35 -6.81 2.29
N ALA A 48 15.60 -7.19 1.98
CA ALA A 48 16.16 -8.47 2.38
C ALA A 48 16.08 -8.69 3.90
N GLY A 49 15.44 -9.79 4.33
CA GLY A 49 15.22 -10.14 5.73
C GLY A 49 14.18 -9.29 6.48
N LYS A 50 13.61 -8.28 5.84
CA LYS A 50 12.67 -7.32 6.44
C LYS A 50 11.23 -7.79 6.37
N SER A 51 10.40 -7.29 7.29
CA SER A 51 8.94 -7.36 7.22
C SER A 51 8.41 -6.11 6.52
N VAL A 52 7.56 -6.30 5.51
CA VAL A 52 7.05 -5.22 4.66
C VAL A 52 5.52 -5.15 4.71
N LEU A 53 4.98 -3.97 4.96
CA LEU A 53 3.55 -3.68 4.90
C LEU A 53 3.29 -2.75 3.72
N ASN A 54 2.46 -3.20 2.78
CA ASN A 54 2.07 -2.44 1.60
C ASN A 54 0.58 -2.07 1.71
N LEU A 55 0.32 -0.80 1.96
CA LEU A 55 -1.01 -0.22 2.17
C LEU A 55 -1.50 0.46 0.89
N PHE A 56 -2.80 0.31 0.57
CA PHE A 56 -3.37 0.70 -0.73
C PHE A 56 -2.61 0.02 -1.87
N CYS A 57 -2.39 -1.29 -1.70
CA CYS A 57 -1.38 -2.02 -2.44
C CYS A 57 -1.68 -2.18 -3.94
N TYR A 58 -2.91 -1.92 -4.37
CA TYR A 58 -3.35 -2.09 -5.75
C TYR A 58 -3.01 -3.50 -6.26
N THR A 59 -2.22 -3.65 -7.32
CA THR A 59 -1.76 -4.94 -7.86
C THR A 59 -0.51 -5.49 -7.15
N ALA A 60 -0.12 -4.88 -6.04
CA ALA A 60 0.96 -5.27 -5.14
C ALA A 60 2.38 -5.30 -5.76
N SER A 61 2.66 -4.46 -6.76
CA SER A 61 3.98 -4.44 -7.40
C SER A 61 5.14 -4.15 -6.44
N PHE A 62 4.96 -3.32 -5.41
CA PHE A 62 5.94 -3.13 -4.33
C PHE A 62 6.19 -4.43 -3.54
N SER A 63 5.13 -5.18 -3.29
CA SER A 63 5.19 -6.44 -2.53
C SER A 63 5.98 -7.51 -3.28
N ASP A 64 5.74 -7.65 -4.59
CA ASP A 64 6.48 -8.59 -5.42
C ASP A 64 7.97 -8.24 -5.47
N HIS A 65 8.29 -6.94 -5.64
CA HIS A 65 9.67 -6.48 -5.59
C HIS A 65 10.34 -6.81 -4.26
N ALA A 66 9.66 -6.59 -3.14
CA ALA A 66 10.18 -6.92 -1.81
C ALA A 66 10.40 -8.44 -1.64
N LEU A 67 9.41 -9.27 -2.01
CA LEU A 67 9.49 -10.73 -1.86
C LEU A 67 10.58 -11.35 -2.73
N VAL A 68 10.67 -10.95 -4.01
CA VAL A 68 11.69 -11.45 -4.95
C VAL A 68 13.10 -11.06 -4.50
N ASN A 69 13.25 -9.95 -3.78
CA ASN A 69 14.52 -9.52 -3.22
C ASN A 69 14.75 -9.93 -1.75
N GLY A 70 13.99 -10.93 -1.26
CA GLY A 70 14.30 -11.62 -0.02
C GLY A 70 13.63 -11.03 1.23
N ALA A 71 12.54 -10.29 1.10
CA ALA A 71 11.74 -9.89 2.26
C ALA A 71 11.34 -11.14 3.07
N ARG A 72 11.42 -11.04 4.39
CA ARG A 72 11.05 -12.13 5.30
C ARG A 72 9.56 -12.42 5.25
N ARG A 73 8.74 -11.37 5.21
CA ARG A 73 7.29 -11.43 5.04
C ARG A 73 6.77 -10.14 4.45
N VAL A 74 5.69 -10.23 3.69
CA VAL A 74 4.97 -9.07 3.13
C VAL A 74 3.48 -9.21 3.39
N CYS A 75 2.84 -8.15 3.85
CA CYS A 75 1.40 -8.02 3.95
C CYS A 75 0.92 -6.90 3.02
N SER A 76 0.04 -7.24 2.09
CA SER A 76 -0.56 -6.32 1.14
C SER A 76 -2.01 -6.07 1.51
N VAL A 77 -2.38 -4.80 1.70
CA VAL A 77 -3.72 -4.40 2.15
C VAL A 77 -4.36 -3.51 1.10
N ASP A 78 -5.56 -3.89 0.66
CA ASP A 78 -6.38 -3.09 -0.24
C ASP A 78 -7.88 -3.34 0.04
N LEU A 79 -8.71 -2.38 -0.29
CA LEU A 79 -10.16 -2.50 -0.16
C LEU A 79 -10.78 -3.29 -1.33
N SER A 80 -10.12 -3.29 -2.48
CA SER A 80 -10.58 -3.90 -3.73
C SER A 80 -10.22 -5.39 -3.80
N LYS A 81 -11.23 -6.26 -3.76
CA LYS A 81 -11.05 -7.69 -3.99
C LYS A 81 -10.41 -7.98 -5.35
N ASN A 82 -10.79 -7.23 -6.38
CA ASN A 82 -10.29 -7.44 -7.75
C ASN A 82 -8.78 -7.11 -7.85
N TYR A 83 -8.33 -6.05 -7.19
CA TYR A 83 -6.91 -5.73 -7.15
C TYR A 83 -6.10 -6.75 -6.38
N LEU A 84 -6.63 -7.26 -5.27
CA LEU A 84 -5.98 -8.33 -4.51
C LEU A 84 -5.92 -9.65 -5.28
N GLN A 85 -6.92 -9.94 -6.10
CA GLN A 85 -6.85 -11.09 -7.00
C GLN A 85 -5.75 -10.91 -8.06
N TRP A 86 -5.66 -9.72 -8.66
CA TRP A 86 -4.59 -9.39 -9.60
C TRP A 86 -3.20 -9.42 -8.92
N ALA A 87 -3.12 -8.93 -7.69
CA ALA A 87 -1.91 -9.03 -6.86
C ALA A 87 -1.47 -10.49 -6.64
N ALA A 88 -2.42 -11.38 -6.36
CA ALA A 88 -2.14 -12.81 -6.20
C ALA A 88 -1.64 -13.45 -7.53
N GLU A 89 -2.21 -13.06 -8.67
CA GLU A 89 -1.74 -13.49 -9.99
C GLU A 89 -0.30 -13.01 -10.27
N ASN A 90 0.04 -11.76 -9.90
CA ASN A 90 1.39 -11.24 -10.01
C ASN A 90 2.37 -12.00 -9.10
N ALA A 91 2.00 -12.26 -7.84
CA ALA A 91 2.80 -13.05 -6.92
C ALA A 91 3.06 -14.47 -7.47
N GLN A 92 2.04 -15.11 -8.05
CA GLN A 92 2.19 -16.41 -8.71
C GLN A 92 3.15 -16.34 -9.91
N LEU A 93 3.03 -15.31 -10.75
CA LEU A 93 3.91 -15.10 -11.89
C LEU A 93 5.39 -14.94 -11.48
N ASN A 94 5.63 -14.40 -10.28
CA ASN A 94 6.95 -14.19 -9.70
C ASN A 94 7.44 -15.38 -8.82
N GLY A 95 6.60 -16.41 -8.64
CA GLY A 95 6.96 -17.58 -7.82
C GLY A 95 7.07 -17.30 -6.33
N VAL A 96 6.38 -16.27 -5.83
CA VAL A 96 6.45 -15.83 -4.42
C VAL A 96 5.15 -16.10 -3.64
N VAL A 97 4.34 -17.03 -4.11
CA VAL A 97 3.11 -17.47 -3.44
C VAL A 97 3.45 -18.42 -2.30
N ASP A 98 3.77 -17.83 -1.17
CA ASP A 98 3.99 -18.54 0.08
C ASP A 98 3.07 -17.91 1.14
N SER A 99 2.12 -18.68 1.64
CA SER A 99 1.09 -18.19 2.57
C SER A 99 1.66 -17.65 3.88
N GLU A 100 2.85 -18.08 4.27
CA GLU A 100 3.52 -17.58 5.48
C GLU A 100 4.24 -16.26 5.22
N ARG A 101 4.77 -16.07 4.00
CA ARG A 101 5.55 -14.90 3.62
C ARG A 101 4.75 -13.85 2.85
N CYS A 102 3.73 -14.26 2.09
CA CYS A 102 2.93 -13.39 1.22
C CYS A 102 1.47 -13.41 1.65
N ARG A 103 1.00 -12.32 2.26
CA ARG A 103 -0.37 -12.20 2.76
C ARG A 103 -1.10 -11.07 2.06
N PHE A 104 -2.31 -11.36 1.57
CA PHE A 104 -3.25 -10.37 1.03
C PHE A 104 -4.42 -10.19 1.99
N VAL A 105 -4.77 -8.93 2.30
CA VAL A 105 -5.84 -8.59 3.24
C VAL A 105 -6.80 -7.61 2.61
N GLN A 106 -8.05 -8.02 2.43
CA GLN A 106 -9.12 -7.13 2.01
C GLN A 106 -9.62 -6.35 3.23
N SER A 107 -9.23 -5.08 3.34
CA SER A 107 -9.63 -4.20 4.45
C SER A 107 -9.52 -2.73 4.08
N ASP A 108 -10.30 -1.88 4.76
CA ASP A 108 -9.95 -0.46 4.86
C ASP A 108 -8.62 -0.34 5.61
N VAL A 109 -7.70 0.46 5.07
CA VAL A 109 -6.34 0.61 5.60
C VAL A 109 -6.34 1.16 7.02
N ARG A 110 -7.23 2.11 7.35
CA ARG A 110 -7.32 2.70 8.70
C ARG A 110 -7.77 1.67 9.73
N LEU A 111 -8.77 0.84 9.37
CA LEU A 111 -9.22 -0.27 10.23
C LEU A 111 -8.11 -1.32 10.40
N PHE A 112 -7.37 -1.63 9.33
CA PHE A 112 -6.25 -2.56 9.41
C PHE A 112 -5.17 -2.05 10.36
N LEU A 113 -4.77 -0.78 10.21
CA LEU A 113 -3.74 -0.15 11.05
C LEU A 113 -4.15 -0.11 12.53
N ASP A 114 -5.40 0.23 12.84
CA ASP A 114 -5.94 0.20 14.21
C ASP A 114 -5.87 -1.20 14.83
N GLN A 115 -6.27 -2.22 14.07
CA GLN A 115 -6.19 -3.61 14.51
C GLN A 115 -4.74 -4.10 14.68
N ALA A 116 -3.85 -3.73 13.74
CA ALA A 116 -2.43 -4.07 13.81
C ALA A 116 -1.75 -3.44 15.03
N ALA A 117 -2.07 -2.18 15.33
CA ALA A 117 -1.57 -1.48 16.51
C ALA A 117 -2.06 -2.15 17.82
N LYS A 118 -3.35 -2.54 17.91
CA LYS A 118 -3.91 -3.29 19.07
C LYS A 118 -3.22 -4.63 19.27
N ARG A 119 -2.85 -5.31 18.16
CA ARG A 119 -2.08 -6.58 18.20
C ARG A 119 -0.58 -6.37 18.41
N LYS A 120 -0.12 -5.10 18.52
CA LYS A 120 1.30 -4.74 18.67
C LYS A 120 2.17 -5.25 17.51
N GLU A 121 1.60 -5.38 16.33
CA GLU A 121 2.35 -5.74 15.12
C GLU A 121 3.37 -4.65 14.80
N ARG A 122 4.55 -5.06 14.28
CA ARG A 122 5.61 -4.14 13.85
C ARG A 122 6.13 -4.54 12.48
N TRP A 123 6.45 -3.52 11.69
CA TRP A 123 6.90 -3.65 10.31
C TRP A 123 8.17 -2.83 10.09
N ASP A 124 9.15 -3.42 9.39
CA ASP A 124 10.43 -2.76 9.14
C ASP A 124 10.35 -1.77 7.97
N ILE A 125 9.45 -2.03 7.01
CA ILE A 125 9.18 -1.16 5.88
C ILE A 125 7.66 -1.05 5.74
N ILE A 126 7.16 0.19 5.63
CA ILE A 126 5.76 0.46 5.31
C ILE A 126 5.72 1.28 4.02
N ILE A 127 4.93 0.84 3.05
CA ILE A 127 4.56 1.61 1.86
C ILE A 127 3.12 2.07 2.05
N CYS A 128 2.88 3.36 1.90
CA CYS A 128 1.56 3.96 2.03
C CYS A 128 1.34 4.94 0.87
N ASP A 129 0.58 4.50 -0.13
CA ASP A 129 0.26 5.26 -1.34
C ASP A 129 -1.26 5.44 -1.49
N PRO A 130 -1.88 6.31 -0.66
CA PRO A 130 -3.31 6.47 -0.66
C PRO A 130 -3.80 7.16 -1.93
N PRO A 131 -5.02 6.81 -2.42
CA PRO A 131 -5.69 7.56 -3.46
C PRO A 131 -5.99 8.99 -2.97
N THR A 132 -6.10 9.93 -3.91
CA THR A 132 -6.49 11.31 -3.56
C THR A 132 -7.83 11.34 -2.83
N PHE A 133 -8.81 10.54 -3.31
CA PHE A 133 -10.13 10.38 -2.69
C PHE A 133 -10.58 8.93 -2.72
N SER A 134 -11.30 8.51 -1.70
CA SER A 134 -12.00 7.22 -1.68
C SER A 134 -13.44 7.40 -1.21
N ASN A 135 -14.39 7.06 -2.08
CA ASN A 135 -15.84 7.07 -1.83
C ASN A 135 -16.43 5.66 -1.79
N SER A 136 -15.65 4.66 -1.42
CA SER A 136 -16.14 3.30 -1.42
C SER A 136 -17.26 3.11 -0.37
N LYS A 137 -18.40 2.52 -0.78
CA LYS A 137 -19.47 2.09 0.14
C LYS A 137 -19.00 1.06 1.17
N ARG A 138 -17.82 0.48 0.97
CA ARG A 138 -17.18 -0.51 1.87
C ARG A 138 -16.24 0.14 2.89
N ALA A 139 -15.88 1.42 2.69
CA ALA A 139 -15.11 2.18 3.68
C ALA A 139 -16.08 2.80 4.71
N PRO A 140 -15.77 2.75 6.01
CA PRO A 140 -16.65 3.30 7.05
C PRO A 140 -16.82 4.81 6.95
N GLN A 141 -15.90 5.51 6.31
CA GLN A 141 -15.92 6.95 6.13
C GLN A 141 -15.23 7.37 4.83
N PHE A 142 -15.66 8.50 4.28
CA PHE A 142 -14.97 9.19 3.20
C PHE A 142 -13.50 9.44 3.54
N PHE A 143 -12.61 9.19 2.58
CA PHE A 143 -11.19 9.47 2.72
C PHE A 143 -10.77 10.53 1.70
N ASP A 144 -10.07 11.56 2.18
CA ASP A 144 -9.41 12.59 1.39
C ASP A 144 -7.99 12.76 1.92
N VAL A 145 -7.00 12.45 1.09
CA VAL A 145 -5.60 12.49 1.51
C VAL A 145 -5.19 13.89 1.99
N ASN A 146 -5.71 14.94 1.39
CA ASN A 146 -5.38 16.32 1.78
C ASN A 146 -5.81 16.68 3.21
N ARG A 147 -6.81 15.98 3.73
CA ARG A 147 -7.36 16.19 5.08
C ARG A 147 -6.88 15.19 6.10
N HIS A 148 -6.52 13.97 5.67
CA HIS A 148 -6.31 12.84 6.57
C HIS A 148 -4.88 12.28 6.53
N TRP A 149 -3.95 12.91 5.79
CA TRP A 149 -2.60 12.40 5.63
C TRP A 149 -1.82 12.36 6.95
N GLN A 150 -1.99 13.36 7.85
CA GLN A 150 -1.30 13.39 9.13
C GLN A 150 -1.71 12.20 10.01
N ASP A 151 -3.01 11.93 10.12
CA ASP A 151 -3.52 10.82 10.91
C ASP A 151 -3.11 9.47 10.30
N LEU A 152 -3.12 9.38 8.97
CA LEU A 152 -2.69 8.17 8.27
C LEU A 152 -1.20 7.88 8.55
N ILE A 153 -0.34 8.89 8.46
CA ILE A 153 1.09 8.73 8.77
C ILE A 153 1.29 8.38 10.25
N ARG A 154 0.60 9.05 11.18
CA ARG A 154 0.66 8.71 12.62
C ARG A 154 0.28 7.26 12.87
N ASN A 155 -0.78 6.78 12.23
CA ASN A 155 -1.22 5.39 12.35
C ASN A 155 -0.19 4.41 11.76
N CYS A 156 0.47 4.75 10.64
CA CYS A 156 1.59 3.96 10.12
C CYS A 156 2.75 3.91 11.13
N CYS A 157 3.11 5.04 11.75
CA CYS A 157 4.17 5.11 12.74
C CYS A 157 3.87 4.26 13.99
N GLN A 158 2.61 4.05 14.36
CA GLN A 158 2.24 3.17 15.48
C GLN A 158 2.58 1.70 15.23
N VAL A 159 2.70 1.27 13.98
CA VAL A 159 3.02 -0.10 13.60
C VAL A 159 4.39 -0.21 12.90
N LEU A 160 5.14 0.88 12.83
CA LEU A 160 6.51 0.90 12.34
C LEU A 160 7.45 0.39 13.44
N SER A 161 8.46 -0.39 13.09
CA SER A 161 9.53 -0.76 14.01
C SER A 161 10.44 0.44 14.31
N GLU A 162 11.26 0.38 15.36
CA GLU A 162 12.09 1.50 15.82
C GLU A 162 13.02 2.01 14.71
N GLU A 163 13.66 1.10 13.98
CA GLU A 163 14.52 1.40 12.82
C GLU A 163 13.78 1.27 11.48
N GLY A 164 12.46 1.33 11.52
CA GLY A 164 11.63 1.13 10.32
C GLY A 164 11.58 2.37 9.42
N VAL A 165 11.27 2.15 8.16
CA VAL A 165 11.13 3.20 7.14
C VAL A 165 9.72 3.22 6.58
N LEU A 166 9.10 4.41 6.56
CA LEU A 166 7.83 4.68 5.91
C LEU A 166 8.06 5.38 4.56
N TYR A 167 7.64 4.74 3.48
CA TYR A 167 7.52 5.36 2.16
C TYR A 167 6.08 5.87 2.01
N PHE A 168 5.90 7.19 1.97
CA PHE A 168 4.61 7.81 1.76
C PHE A 168 4.59 8.54 0.42
N SER A 169 3.61 8.26 -0.42
CA SER A 169 3.40 8.91 -1.71
C SER A 169 1.93 9.29 -1.90
N THR A 170 1.63 10.17 -2.84
CA THR A 170 0.27 10.53 -3.22
C THR A 170 0.23 11.23 -4.57
N ASN A 171 -0.83 11.01 -5.34
CA ASN A 171 -1.11 11.71 -6.60
C ASN A 171 -1.78 13.09 -6.39
N SER A 172 -2.00 13.52 -5.14
CA SER A 172 -2.59 14.83 -4.89
C SER A 172 -1.64 15.96 -5.26
N ARG A 173 -2.07 16.80 -6.20
CA ARG A 173 -1.31 18.01 -6.62
C ARG A 173 -1.44 19.17 -5.65
N THR A 174 -2.36 19.08 -4.70
CA THR A 174 -2.69 20.17 -3.76
C THR A 174 -2.19 19.88 -2.34
N LEU A 175 -1.77 18.65 -2.08
CA LEU A 175 -1.24 18.29 -0.77
C LEU A 175 0.07 19.04 -0.49
N ARG A 176 0.10 19.75 0.64
CA ARG A 176 1.31 20.39 1.16
C ARG A 176 1.80 19.55 2.33
N PHE A 177 2.87 18.81 2.10
CA PHE A 177 3.49 18.01 3.13
C PHE A 177 4.38 18.89 4.01
N SER A 178 4.20 18.80 5.33
CA SER A 178 5.05 19.45 6.32
C SER A 178 5.36 18.49 7.46
N ALA A 179 6.64 18.12 7.61
CA ALA A 179 7.05 17.24 8.71
C ALA A 179 6.80 17.87 10.09
N ALA A 180 6.81 19.19 10.20
CA ALA A 180 6.50 19.90 11.45
C ALA A 180 5.07 19.62 11.94
N GLU A 181 4.10 19.47 11.03
CA GLU A 181 2.72 19.15 11.39
C GLU A 181 2.52 17.73 11.95
N LEU A 182 3.51 16.86 11.84
CA LEU A 182 3.47 15.52 12.43
C LEU A 182 3.92 15.51 13.89
N SER A 183 4.72 16.50 14.31
CA SER A 183 5.21 16.62 15.69
C SER A 183 4.18 17.23 16.64
N ASP A 184 3.21 18.00 16.14
CA ASP A 184 2.12 18.53 16.95
C ASP A 184 1.13 17.39 17.25
N ARG A 185 1.23 16.79 18.44
CA ARG A 185 0.17 15.93 18.97
C ARG A 185 -1.05 16.83 19.21
N PRO A 186 -2.23 16.56 18.62
CA PRO A 186 -3.44 17.15 19.13
C PRO A 186 -3.57 16.67 20.59
N ASP A 187 -3.56 17.60 21.51
CA ASP A 187 -3.79 17.36 22.94
C ASP A 187 -5.14 16.65 23.10
N ARG A 188 -5.13 15.39 23.55
CA ARG A 188 -6.32 14.59 23.83
C ARG A 188 -6.97 14.98 25.16
N SER A 189 -6.69 16.17 25.65
CA SER A 189 -7.26 16.67 26.91
C SER A 189 -8.37 17.71 26.70
N MET A 190 -9.38 17.40 25.88
CA MET A 190 -10.66 18.13 25.89
C MET A 190 -11.77 17.17 25.48
N GLY A 191 -12.40 16.50 26.44
CA GLY A 191 -13.60 15.71 26.16
C GLY A 191 -14.01 14.73 27.24
N GLU A 192 -13.80 15.08 28.51
CA GLU A 192 -14.60 14.61 29.61
C GLU A 192 -15.05 15.84 30.39
N ASP A 193 -16.25 16.33 30.07
CA ASP A 193 -17.14 16.99 31.05
C ASP A 193 -18.48 17.28 30.38
N THR A 194 -19.48 16.65 30.97
CA THR A 194 -20.94 16.75 31.01
C THR A 194 -21.72 15.81 30.15
#